data_9d181efebebf3afb0703afdbd12bc614
#
_entry.id   9d181efebebf3afb0703afdbd12bc614
#
_cell.length_a   1.000
_cell.length_b   1.000
_cell.length_c   1.000
_cell.angle_alpha   90.00
_cell.angle_beta   90.00
_cell.angle_gamma   90.00
#
_symmetry.space_group_name_H-M   'P 1'
#
loop_
_entity.id
_entity.type
_entity.pdbx_description
1 polymer ?
#
loop_
_entity_poly.entity_id
_entity_poly.type
_entity_poly.pdbx_seq_one_letter_code
_entity_poly.pdbx_strand_id
1 'polypeptide(L)'
;MTDVENINLPPGSNKGIMFDTNLSYSANNEFEMLSENKVSAYGDAKRFVNSFSKGDYVLFYSKGKGIIAVGRIKSDNPMNNGNERYHEVDMILPKSLPEDISALPALSPAEIKTILNRNFYLASTIKTPFLNKSQVEKLVNALYQKYS
;
A
#
# COMPACT_ATOMS: atom_id res chain seq x y z
N MET A 1 -1.56 24.95 6.82
CA MET A 1 -1.47 23.66 6.40
C MET A 1 -1.69 23.51 4.97
N THR A 2 -0.88 23.05 4.29
CA THR A 2 -1.00 23.26 2.90
C THR A 2 -0.57 22.06 2.11
N ASP A 3 0.52 21.45 2.55
CA ASP A 3 1.07 20.39 1.75
C ASP A 3 0.20 19.16 1.71
N VAL A 4 -0.46 18.90 2.81
CA VAL A 4 -1.37 17.78 2.89
C VAL A 4 -2.47 17.92 1.86
N GLU A 5 -2.93 19.15 1.68
CA GLU A 5 -3.99 19.41 0.75
C GLU A 5 -3.57 19.32 -0.69
N ASN A 6 -2.27 19.33 -0.92
CA ASN A 6 -1.76 19.29 -2.28
C ASN A 6 -1.58 17.88 -2.82
N ILE A 7 -1.85 16.89 -2.00
CA ILE A 7 -1.88 15.51 -2.48
C ILE A 7 -3.24 15.30 -3.10
N ASN A 8 -3.28 15.30 -4.41
CA ASN A 8 -4.52 15.15 -5.15
C ASN A 8 -4.61 13.75 -5.73
N LEU A 9 -5.66 13.04 -5.35
CA LEU A 9 -5.94 11.76 -5.95
C LEU A 9 -6.78 11.97 -7.19
N PRO A 10 -6.49 11.26 -8.29
CA PRO A 10 -7.21 11.47 -9.54
C PRO A 10 -8.70 11.22 -9.39
N PRO A 11 -9.52 11.91 -10.19
CA PRO A 11 -10.95 11.65 -10.22
C PRO A 11 -11.22 10.20 -10.61
N GLY A 12 -12.30 9.66 -10.10
CA GLY A 12 -12.66 8.30 -10.42
C GLY A 12 -11.80 7.27 -9.74
N SER A 13 -11.07 7.69 -8.70
CA SER A 13 -10.25 6.77 -7.94
C SER A 13 -11.09 5.68 -7.35
N ASN A 14 -10.52 4.50 -7.34
CA ASN A 14 -11.18 3.32 -6.82
C ASN A 14 -10.90 3.17 -5.32
N LYS A 15 -11.06 1.97 -4.85
CA LYS A 15 -10.83 1.67 -3.44
C LYS A 15 -9.35 1.69 -3.11
N GLY A 16 -9.06 1.69 -1.81
CA GLY A 16 -7.72 1.47 -1.30
C GLY A 16 -7.68 0.20 -0.48
N ILE A 17 -6.54 -0.46 -0.49
CA ILE A 17 -6.33 -1.68 0.26
C ILE A 17 -5.01 -1.57 1.01
N MET A 18 -5.05 -1.82 2.32
CA MET A 18 -3.82 -1.95 3.09
C MET A 18 -3.29 -3.36 2.87
N PHE A 19 -2.12 -3.45 2.30
CA PHE A 19 -1.52 -4.72 1.93
C PHE A 19 -0.34 -5.04 2.83
N ASP A 20 -0.42 -6.18 3.49
CA ASP A 20 0.65 -6.63 4.38
C ASP A 20 1.83 -7.11 3.54
N THR A 21 2.96 -6.42 3.64
CA THR A 21 4.14 -6.77 2.85
C THR A 21 4.75 -8.11 3.25
N ASN A 22 4.30 -8.69 4.37
CA ASN A 22 4.78 -10.00 4.81
C ASN A 22 3.98 -11.17 4.21
N LEU A 23 3.03 -10.91 3.32
CA LEU A 23 2.28 -11.97 2.66
C LEU A 23 3.15 -12.81 1.71
N SER A 24 4.34 -12.36 1.43
CA SER A 24 5.33 -13.12 0.70
C SER A 24 6.30 -13.72 1.70
N TYR A 25 6.79 -14.89 1.42
CA TYR A 25 7.56 -15.65 2.40
C TYR A 25 9.04 -15.33 2.46
N SER A 26 9.49 -14.32 1.75
CA SER A 26 10.90 -13.95 1.75
C SER A 26 11.11 -12.71 2.60
N ALA A 27 12.22 -12.69 3.33
CA ALA A 27 12.57 -11.52 4.14
C ALA A 27 12.79 -10.27 3.29
N ASN A 28 13.06 -10.45 1.99
CA ASN A 28 13.34 -9.32 1.09
C ASN A 28 12.13 -8.84 0.30
N ASN A 29 10.96 -9.43 0.52
CA ASN A 29 9.81 -9.13 -0.31
C ASN A 29 9.35 -7.69 -0.20
N GLU A 30 9.42 -7.13 0.99
CA GLU A 30 9.04 -5.73 1.17
C GLU A 30 9.92 -4.83 0.32
N PHE A 31 11.22 -5.06 0.38
CA PHE A 31 12.16 -4.28 -0.43
C PHE A 31 11.92 -4.52 -1.92
N GLU A 32 11.69 -5.76 -2.30
CA GLU A 32 11.42 -6.09 -3.71
C GLU A 32 10.20 -5.35 -4.23
N MET A 33 9.12 -5.36 -3.47
CA MET A 33 7.90 -4.69 -3.91
C MET A 33 8.14 -3.21 -4.14
N LEU A 34 8.81 -2.57 -3.21
CA LEU A 34 9.04 -1.13 -3.30
C LEU A 34 10.06 -0.78 -4.39
N SER A 35 11.13 -1.59 -4.51
CA SER A 35 12.18 -1.29 -5.48
C SER A 35 11.75 -1.62 -6.91
N GLU A 36 10.86 -2.57 -7.09
CA GLU A 36 10.40 -2.98 -8.41
C GLU A 36 9.03 -2.43 -8.76
N ASN A 37 8.49 -1.57 -7.88
CA ASN A 37 7.21 -0.90 -8.12
C ASN A 37 6.09 -1.90 -8.42
N LYS A 38 5.88 -2.81 -7.48
CA LYS A 38 4.84 -3.81 -7.63
C LYS A 38 4.26 -4.18 -6.27
N VAL A 39 3.04 -4.71 -6.29
CA VAL A 39 2.45 -5.39 -5.15
C VAL A 39 2.38 -6.86 -5.52
N SER A 40 2.93 -7.73 -4.68
CA SER A 40 3.07 -9.13 -5.06
C SER A 40 2.85 -10.07 -3.89
N ALA A 41 2.49 -11.30 -4.22
CA ALA A 41 2.32 -12.36 -3.24
C ALA A 41 2.65 -13.70 -3.87
N TYR A 42 2.89 -14.67 -3.03
CA TYR A 42 3.26 -16.02 -3.42
C TYR A 42 2.30 -17.02 -2.78
N GLY A 43 2.21 -18.21 -3.36
CA GLY A 43 1.41 -19.29 -2.79
C GLY A 43 -0.05 -18.91 -2.64
N ASP A 44 -0.65 -19.27 -1.52
CA ASP A 44 -2.07 -19.00 -1.28
C ASP A 44 -2.40 -17.52 -1.18
N ALA A 45 -1.42 -16.70 -0.85
CA ALA A 45 -1.64 -15.26 -0.73
C ALA A 45 -1.82 -14.58 -2.08
N LYS A 46 -1.57 -15.28 -3.18
CA LYS A 46 -1.74 -14.70 -4.53
C LYS A 46 -3.15 -14.18 -4.75
N ARG A 47 -4.14 -14.77 -4.08
CA ARG A 47 -5.53 -14.33 -4.25
C ARG A 47 -5.75 -12.90 -3.79
N PHE A 48 -4.93 -12.39 -2.89
CA PHE A 48 -5.08 -11.01 -2.43
C PHE A 48 -4.67 -10.01 -3.51
N VAL A 49 -3.74 -10.41 -4.38
CA VAL A 49 -3.35 -9.58 -5.51
C VAL A 49 -4.51 -9.44 -6.49
N ASN A 50 -5.35 -10.47 -6.59
CA ASN A 50 -6.51 -10.44 -7.47
C ASN A 50 -7.58 -9.45 -7.02
N SER A 51 -7.50 -8.97 -5.78
CA SER A 51 -8.46 -8.00 -5.27
C SER A 51 -8.25 -6.60 -5.82
N PHE A 52 -7.10 -6.34 -6.42
CA PHE A 52 -6.79 -5.03 -6.97
C PHE A 52 -7.28 -4.89 -8.40
N SER A 53 -7.70 -3.67 -8.72
CA SER A 53 -8.05 -3.29 -10.09
C SER A 53 -7.24 -2.07 -10.46
N LYS A 54 -7.04 -1.85 -11.74
CA LYS A 54 -6.30 -0.67 -12.20
C LYS A 54 -6.91 0.59 -11.59
N GLY A 55 -6.04 1.43 -11.06
CA GLY A 55 -6.45 2.67 -10.42
C GLY A 55 -6.70 2.56 -8.92
N ASP A 56 -6.76 1.35 -8.38
CA ASP A 56 -6.88 1.18 -6.94
C ASP A 56 -5.61 1.66 -6.24
N TYR A 57 -5.76 2.04 -4.98
CA TYR A 57 -4.62 2.44 -4.17
C TYR A 57 -4.15 1.28 -3.32
N VAL A 58 -2.84 1.09 -3.27
CA VAL A 58 -2.24 0.10 -2.38
C VAL A 58 -1.46 0.86 -1.32
N LEU A 59 -1.77 0.57 -0.05
CA LEU A 59 -1.07 1.13 1.08
C LEU A 59 -0.24 0.01 1.66
N PHE A 60 1.07 0.10 1.49
CA PHE A 60 1.98 -0.96 1.91
C PHE A 60 2.16 -0.89 3.42
N TYR A 61 1.72 -1.93 4.09
CA TYR A 61 1.78 -2.00 5.55
C TYR A 61 2.92 -2.91 5.96
N SER A 62 3.86 -2.36 6.72
CA SER A 62 4.98 -3.11 7.26
C SER A 62 4.63 -3.53 8.67
N LYS A 63 4.60 -4.84 8.91
CA LYS A 63 4.23 -5.37 10.22
C LYS A 63 5.15 -4.81 11.29
N GLY A 64 4.55 -4.31 12.35
CA GLY A 64 5.30 -3.72 13.44
C GLY A 64 5.59 -2.24 13.29
N LYS A 65 5.36 -1.67 12.10
CA LYS A 65 5.61 -0.25 11.85
C LYS A 65 4.38 0.52 11.46
N GLY A 66 3.65 0.03 10.46
CA GLY A 66 2.49 0.72 9.92
C GLY A 66 2.61 0.91 8.42
N ILE A 67 1.89 1.88 7.89
CA ILE A 67 1.93 2.17 6.46
C ILE A 67 3.22 2.90 6.14
N ILE A 68 4.03 2.33 5.24
CA ILE A 68 5.33 2.90 4.87
C ILE A 68 5.38 3.43 3.46
N ALA A 69 4.41 3.07 2.63
CA ALA A 69 4.41 3.46 1.24
C ALA A 69 3.00 3.41 0.70
N VAL A 70 2.78 4.13 -0.39
CA VAL A 70 1.50 4.10 -1.07
C VAL A 70 1.73 4.24 -2.56
N GLY A 71 0.94 3.51 -3.33
CA GLY A 71 1.00 3.59 -4.78
C GLY A 71 -0.37 3.34 -5.38
N ARG A 72 -0.40 3.35 -6.69
CA ARG A 72 -1.63 3.15 -7.46
C ARG A 72 -1.43 2.03 -8.45
N ILE A 73 -2.39 1.14 -8.54
CA ILE A 73 -2.29 0.00 -9.44
C ILE A 73 -2.26 0.49 -10.88
N LYS A 74 -1.24 0.07 -11.60
CA LYS A 74 -0.97 0.51 -12.96
C LYS A 74 -1.43 -0.49 -14.00
N SER A 75 -1.27 -1.78 -13.74
CA SER A 75 -1.61 -2.82 -14.71
C SER A 75 -3.10 -3.16 -14.67
N ASP A 76 -3.66 -3.50 -15.84
CA ASP A 76 -5.06 -3.88 -15.94
C ASP A 76 -5.33 -5.20 -15.26
N ASN A 77 -4.42 -6.14 -15.41
CA ASN A 77 -4.57 -7.49 -14.88
C ASN A 77 -3.35 -7.87 -14.10
N PRO A 78 -3.51 -8.74 -13.09
CA PRO A 78 -2.33 -9.25 -12.38
C PRO A 78 -1.52 -10.14 -13.32
N MET A 79 -0.23 -10.20 -13.06
CA MET A 79 0.73 -10.94 -13.86
C MET A 79 1.39 -12.02 -13.01
N ASN A 80 1.93 -13.02 -13.69
CA ASN A 80 2.62 -14.13 -13.02
C ASN A 80 4.09 -14.16 -13.41
N ASN A 81 4.92 -14.50 -12.42
CA ASN A 81 6.33 -14.72 -12.64
C ASN A 81 6.73 -15.91 -11.78
N GLY A 82 6.66 -17.11 -12.36
CA GLY A 82 6.84 -18.31 -11.59
C GLY A 82 5.74 -18.45 -10.54
N ASN A 83 6.13 -18.53 -9.27
CA ASN A 83 5.17 -18.66 -8.19
C ASN A 83 4.69 -17.31 -7.66
N GLU A 84 5.13 -16.24 -8.28
CA GLU A 84 4.73 -14.89 -7.88
C GLU A 84 3.56 -14.41 -8.73
N ARG A 85 2.60 -13.74 -8.08
CA ARG A 85 1.53 -13.03 -8.78
C ARG A 85 1.56 -11.58 -8.33
N TYR A 86 1.53 -10.65 -9.27
CA TYR A 86 1.72 -9.24 -8.94
C TYR A 86 0.97 -8.30 -9.86
N HIS A 87 0.75 -7.08 -9.37
CA HIS A 87 0.33 -5.94 -10.19
C HIS A 87 1.45 -4.92 -10.20
N GLU A 88 1.61 -4.26 -11.32
CA GLU A 88 2.50 -3.12 -11.40
C GLU A 88 1.88 -1.93 -10.68
N VAL A 89 2.71 -1.11 -10.08
CA VAL A 89 2.28 0.00 -9.24
C VAL A 89 3.04 1.27 -9.61
N ASP A 90 2.32 2.38 -9.70
CA ASP A 90 2.94 3.71 -9.76
C ASP A 90 3.07 4.19 -8.33
N MET A 91 4.30 4.35 -7.84
CA MET A 91 4.51 4.75 -6.46
C MET A 91 4.22 6.24 -6.28
N ILE A 92 3.46 6.54 -5.23
CA ILE A 92 3.19 7.91 -4.83
C ILE A 92 4.20 8.32 -3.75
N LEU A 93 4.40 7.46 -2.77
CA LEU A 93 5.39 7.62 -1.71
C LEU A 93 6.01 6.27 -1.42
N PRO A 94 7.33 6.20 -1.23
CA PRO A 94 8.31 7.27 -1.37
C PRO A 94 8.58 7.58 -2.84
N LYS A 95 9.06 8.78 -3.09
CA LYS A 95 9.43 9.17 -4.46
C LYS A 95 10.79 8.60 -4.84
N SER A 96 11.63 8.34 -3.87
CA SER A 96 12.88 7.64 -4.08
C SER A 96 13.13 6.72 -2.90
N LEU A 97 13.67 5.54 -3.18
CA LEU A 97 13.84 4.52 -2.17
C LEU A 97 15.24 4.63 -1.56
N PRO A 98 15.35 4.70 -0.22
CA PRO A 98 16.68 4.68 0.40
C PRO A 98 17.28 3.28 0.32
N GLU A 99 18.58 3.19 0.55
CA GLU A 99 19.25 1.89 0.58
C GLU A 99 18.68 0.99 1.67
N ASP A 100 18.40 1.59 2.83
CA ASP A 100 17.86 0.84 3.95
C ASP A 100 16.40 1.26 4.13
N ILE A 101 15.48 0.40 3.72
CA ILE A 101 14.06 0.72 3.80
C ILE A 101 13.54 0.79 5.23
N SER A 102 14.32 0.29 6.20
CA SER A 102 13.90 0.45 7.60
C SER A 102 13.95 1.91 8.04
N ALA A 103 14.61 2.77 7.25
CA ALA A 103 14.65 4.19 7.52
C ALA A 103 13.40 4.93 7.04
N LEU A 104 12.51 4.27 6.30
CA LEU A 104 11.30 4.91 5.83
C LEU A 104 10.40 5.29 7.01
N PRO A 105 9.81 6.48 6.96
CA PRO A 105 8.82 6.83 7.99
C PRO A 105 7.59 5.96 7.84
N ALA A 106 6.83 5.84 8.90
CA ALA A 106 5.63 5.01 8.90
C ALA A 106 4.49 5.71 9.60
N LEU A 107 3.29 5.48 9.08
CA LEU A 107 2.07 5.89 9.75
C LEU A 107 1.70 4.73 10.66
N SER A 108 1.78 4.93 11.96
CA SER A 108 1.64 3.85 12.93
C SER A 108 0.22 3.29 12.99
N PRO A 109 0.06 2.07 13.50
CA PRO A 109 -1.28 1.51 13.68
C PRO A 109 -2.20 2.41 14.50
N ALA A 110 -1.68 3.03 15.55
CA ALA A 110 -2.49 3.92 16.37
C ALA A 110 -2.95 5.14 15.58
N GLU A 111 -2.05 5.68 14.77
CA GLU A 111 -2.40 6.83 13.92
C GLU A 111 -3.44 6.45 12.88
N ILE A 112 -3.30 5.27 12.29
CA ILE A 112 -4.28 4.79 11.31
C ILE A 112 -5.66 4.68 11.94
N LYS A 113 -5.73 4.07 13.13
CA LYS A 113 -7.01 3.91 13.82
C LYS A 113 -7.65 5.24 14.14
N THR A 114 -6.84 6.21 14.55
CA THR A 114 -7.34 7.54 14.85
C THR A 114 -7.90 8.22 13.59
N ILE A 115 -7.15 8.13 12.49
CA ILE A 115 -7.56 8.76 11.23
C ILE A 115 -8.83 8.14 10.70
N LEU A 116 -8.92 6.83 10.72
CA LEU A 116 -10.09 6.11 10.24
C LEU A 116 -11.25 6.15 11.23
N ASN A 117 -10.95 6.49 12.47
CA ASN A 117 -11.91 6.51 13.57
C ASN A 117 -12.58 5.14 13.76
N ARG A 118 -11.80 4.08 13.57
CA ARG A 118 -12.25 2.70 13.74
C ARG A 118 -11.07 1.75 13.64
N ASN A 119 -11.31 0.50 14.00
CA ASN A 119 -10.31 -0.55 13.78
C ASN A 119 -10.16 -0.79 12.29
N PHE A 120 -9.02 -1.30 11.90
CA PHE A 120 -8.75 -1.62 10.52
C PHE A 120 -8.25 -3.06 10.41
N TYR A 121 -8.29 -3.57 9.19
CA TYR A 121 -7.81 -4.92 8.89
C TYR A 121 -6.87 -4.86 7.71
N LEU A 122 -5.86 -5.71 7.74
CA LEU A 122 -4.93 -5.84 6.63
C LEU A 122 -5.51 -6.78 5.58
N ALA A 123 -4.95 -6.70 4.37
CA ALA A 123 -5.37 -7.57 3.28
C ALA A 123 -4.79 -8.97 3.45
N SER A 124 -4.82 -9.47 4.68
CA SER A 124 -4.38 -10.82 4.99
C SER A 124 -5.55 -11.79 5.12
N THR A 125 -6.77 -11.29 4.95
CA THR A 125 -7.96 -12.12 5.03
C THR A 125 -8.89 -11.79 3.86
N ILE A 126 -9.75 -12.73 3.55
CA ILE A 126 -10.72 -12.53 2.48
C ILE A 126 -11.71 -11.42 2.83
N LYS A 127 -11.89 -11.18 4.11
CA LYS A 127 -12.87 -10.20 4.59
C LYS A 127 -12.27 -8.83 4.83
N THR A 128 -11.10 -8.56 4.30
CA THR A 128 -10.48 -7.24 4.47
C THR A 128 -11.41 -6.16 3.94
N PRO A 129 -11.79 -5.17 4.75
CA PRO A 129 -12.60 -4.10 4.25
C PRO A 129 -11.77 -3.17 3.37
N PHE A 130 -12.37 -2.73 2.29
CA PHE A 130 -11.72 -1.77 1.42
C PHE A 130 -11.92 -0.37 1.98
N LEU A 131 -10.95 0.48 1.69
CA LEU A 131 -11.01 1.88 2.06
C LEU A 131 -11.63 2.67 0.91
N ASN A 132 -12.45 3.65 1.24
CA ASN A 132 -13.00 4.52 0.21
C ASN A 132 -12.01 5.64 -0.08
N LYS A 133 -12.31 6.45 -1.10
CA LYS A 133 -11.43 7.51 -1.53
C LYS A 133 -11.09 8.49 -0.41
N SER A 134 -12.08 8.89 0.37
CA SER A 134 -11.87 9.83 1.46
C SER A 134 -10.90 9.27 2.49
N GLN A 135 -11.05 8.01 2.84
CA GLN A 135 -10.16 7.36 3.79
C GLN A 135 -8.75 7.26 3.25
N VAL A 136 -8.61 6.90 1.96
CA VAL A 136 -7.30 6.83 1.33
C VAL A 136 -6.64 8.20 1.35
N GLU A 137 -7.37 9.26 0.99
CA GLU A 137 -6.80 10.59 0.98
C GLU A 137 -6.26 10.99 2.34
N LYS A 138 -7.03 10.70 3.39
CA LYS A 138 -6.59 11.04 4.74
C LYS A 138 -5.31 10.30 5.13
N LEU A 139 -5.23 9.03 4.79
CA LEU A 139 -4.04 8.24 5.10
C LEU A 139 -2.84 8.67 4.28
N VAL A 140 -3.05 8.93 3.00
CA VAL A 140 -1.96 9.38 2.12
C VAL A 140 -1.42 10.72 2.60
N ASN A 141 -2.31 11.63 2.94
CA ASN A 141 -1.87 12.95 3.42
C ASN A 141 -1.12 12.83 4.74
N ALA A 142 -1.57 11.97 5.63
CA ALA A 142 -0.88 11.76 6.90
C ALA A 142 0.51 11.16 6.67
N LEU A 143 0.62 10.21 5.75
CA LEU A 143 1.91 9.63 5.41
C LEU A 143 2.82 10.67 4.77
N TYR A 144 2.27 11.50 3.90
CA TYR A 144 3.04 12.56 3.28
C TYR A 144 3.68 13.47 4.33
N GLN A 145 2.95 13.77 5.38
CA GLN A 145 3.49 14.57 6.49
C GLN A 145 4.68 13.88 7.15
N LYS A 146 4.63 12.56 7.26
CA LYS A 146 5.76 11.82 7.84
C LYS A 146 7.00 11.91 6.96
N TYR A 147 6.81 12.03 5.64
CA TYR A 147 7.93 12.12 4.70
C TYR A 147 8.48 13.55 4.56
N SER A 148 7.78 14.50 5.09
CA SER A 148 8.19 15.92 4.99
C SER A 148 9.29 16.28 5.97
#